data_150076e431eb707eed2d3969e9812275
#
_entry.id   150076e431eb707eed2d3969e9812275
#
_cell.length_a   1.000
_cell.length_b   1.000
_cell.length_c   1.000
_cell.angle_alpha   90.00
_cell.angle_beta   90.00
_cell.angle_gamma   90.00
#
_symmetry.space_group_name_H-M   'P 1'
#
loop_
_entity.id
_entity.type
_entity.pdbx_description
1 polymer ?
#
loop_
_entity_poly.entity_id
_entity_poly.type
_entity_poly.pdbx_seq_one_letter_code
_entity_poly.pdbx_strand_id
1 'polypeptide(L)'
;SSDVCSSDLDFYMEYVKKFVYDKKLLVTTYLIIVALTLVSFKVISTGFIPDEDQGILLASITLPDGASLSRTEEVSKKFLDQVKVLDGVDASKLTVFGGNGAVNSATAIISLDSYEDRKVGPIEWVKRKSQGRETNLSHTAILKRIRQIAGNTKEASIMAFSPPAIMGMSMMGGFEFQMLSQGDYTAQELESWANKLVAAANSDPSLSSVNTSFQANVPQYIVDIDYAKALAQDVDLQELYSTLASMLGTYYVNDFNKYGRVFKVQLQADSRFRNTSTDLAGIYVKNKNGVQVPVLSIVSLRQTVGTASISRYNMYESVQIQGQQASGKSSGDAMKAMEAVAKKVLPSDMTFDWSGTSAQERAASGQTIVIVAMALVFVYLFLVALYESYTIPIAVLLVSPVAALRSEEHTSELQSPMYL
;
A
#
# COMPACT_ATOMS: atom_id res chain seq x y z
N SER A 1 25.37 48.28 -27.23
CA SER A 1 24.75 46.94 -26.99
C SER A 1 24.96 45.96 -28.15
N SER A 2 25.55 46.35 -29.29
CA SER A 2 25.86 45.45 -30.42
C SER A 2 27.18 44.68 -30.27
N ASP A 3 28.13 45.22 -29.51
CA ASP A 3 29.49 44.67 -29.38
C ASP A 3 29.58 43.43 -28.44
N VAL A 4 28.66 43.32 -27.48
CA VAL A 4 28.63 42.15 -26.58
C VAL A 4 28.12 40.91 -27.30
N CYS A 5 27.19 41.07 -28.25
CA CYS A 5 26.64 39.95 -29.03
C CYS A 5 27.63 39.39 -30.06
N SER A 6 28.58 40.21 -30.58
CA SER A 6 29.58 39.75 -31.54
C SER A 6 30.72 38.98 -30.88
N SER A 7 31.15 39.38 -29.69
CA SER A 7 32.19 38.69 -28.91
C SER A 7 31.76 37.28 -28.47
N ASP A 8 30.50 37.12 -28.05
CA ASP A 8 29.96 35.80 -27.67
C ASP A 8 29.80 34.88 -28.87
N LEU A 9 29.47 35.45 -30.05
CA LEU A 9 29.36 34.68 -31.29
C LEU A 9 30.74 34.20 -31.80
N ASP A 10 31.75 35.04 -31.73
CA ASP A 10 33.11 34.69 -32.14
C ASP A 10 33.71 33.62 -31.24
N PHE A 11 33.50 33.73 -29.94
CA PHE A 11 33.90 32.73 -28.94
C PHE A 11 33.20 31.38 -29.21
N TYR A 12 31.89 31.39 -29.42
CA TYR A 12 31.11 30.20 -29.76
C TYR A 12 31.61 29.53 -31.05
N MET A 13 31.84 30.32 -32.10
CA MET A 13 32.33 29.84 -33.39
C MET A 13 33.73 29.23 -33.32
N GLU A 14 34.63 29.78 -32.49
CA GLU A 14 35.96 29.23 -32.27
C GLU A 14 35.88 27.84 -31.59
N TYR A 15 35.06 27.70 -30.55
CA TYR A 15 34.86 26.42 -29.88
C TYR A 15 34.23 25.39 -30.81
N VAL A 16 33.19 25.74 -31.57
CA VAL A 16 32.53 24.84 -32.52
C VAL A 16 33.50 24.37 -33.60
N LYS A 17 34.30 25.29 -34.17
CA LYS A 17 35.36 24.94 -35.14
C LYS A 17 36.35 23.95 -34.54
N LYS A 18 36.86 24.19 -33.34
CA LYS A 18 37.79 23.29 -32.64
C LYS A 18 37.19 21.91 -32.43
N PHE A 19 35.92 21.82 -32.01
CA PHE A 19 35.20 20.57 -31.83
C PHE A 19 34.99 19.80 -33.15
N VAL A 20 34.66 20.48 -34.24
CA VAL A 20 34.40 19.85 -35.54
C VAL A 20 35.69 19.36 -36.21
N TYR A 21 36.80 20.10 -36.06
CA TYR A 21 38.08 19.76 -36.72
C TYR A 21 38.93 18.78 -35.89
N ASP A 22 38.84 18.79 -34.55
CA ASP A 22 39.55 17.82 -33.72
C ASP A 22 38.73 16.60 -33.43
N LYS A 23 38.82 15.58 -34.32
CA LYS A 23 38.14 14.32 -34.21
C LYS A 23 38.36 13.58 -32.88
N LYS A 24 39.55 13.74 -32.27
CA LYS A 24 39.86 13.11 -30.98
C LYS A 24 39.07 13.76 -29.85
N LEU A 25 39.01 15.09 -29.84
CA LEU A 25 38.25 15.86 -28.85
C LEU A 25 36.75 15.51 -28.95
N LEU A 26 36.20 15.47 -30.17
CA LEU A 26 34.79 15.14 -30.40
C LEU A 26 34.43 13.73 -29.91
N VAL A 27 35.24 12.72 -30.29
CA VAL A 27 35.03 11.33 -29.88
C VAL A 27 35.18 11.18 -28.36
N THR A 28 36.16 11.82 -27.75
CA THR A 28 36.39 11.73 -26.30
C THR A 28 35.20 12.35 -25.53
N THR A 29 34.75 13.54 -25.94
CA THR A 29 33.57 14.19 -25.32
C THR A 29 32.31 13.35 -25.48
N TYR A 30 32.09 12.79 -26.66
CA TYR A 30 30.96 11.92 -26.90
C TYR A 30 31.00 10.66 -26.00
N LEU A 31 32.15 10.01 -25.87
CA LEU A 31 32.33 8.85 -24.98
C LEU A 31 32.09 9.21 -23.50
N ILE A 32 32.48 10.40 -23.07
CA ILE A 32 32.22 10.90 -21.73
C ILE A 32 30.71 11.07 -21.54
N ILE A 33 29.99 11.65 -22.50
CA ILE A 33 28.53 11.81 -22.44
C ILE A 33 27.84 10.45 -22.37
N VAL A 34 28.24 9.50 -23.21
CA VAL A 34 27.70 8.13 -23.19
C VAL A 34 27.99 7.46 -21.85
N ALA A 35 29.19 7.60 -21.31
CA ALA A 35 29.53 7.05 -20.01
C ALA A 35 28.70 7.69 -18.89
N LEU A 36 28.51 9.00 -18.91
CA LEU A 36 27.63 9.70 -17.95
C LEU A 36 26.18 9.22 -18.06
N THR A 37 25.64 9.10 -19.28
CA THR A 37 24.29 8.58 -19.51
C THR A 37 24.14 7.17 -18.93
N LEU A 38 25.11 6.27 -19.18
CA LEU A 38 25.07 4.90 -18.65
C LEU A 38 25.19 4.86 -17.12
N VAL A 39 25.96 5.79 -16.53
CA VAL A 39 26.05 5.93 -15.07
C VAL A 39 24.73 6.45 -14.51
N SER A 40 24.11 7.45 -15.15
CA SER A 40 22.81 7.98 -14.76
C SER A 40 21.74 6.90 -14.73
N PHE A 41 21.63 6.06 -15.77
CA PHE A 41 20.71 4.91 -15.78
C PHE A 41 20.95 3.88 -14.67
N LYS A 42 22.17 3.80 -14.11
CA LYS A 42 22.46 2.93 -12.96
C LYS A 42 22.15 3.58 -11.61
N VAL A 43 22.26 4.90 -11.53
CA VAL A 43 22.09 5.67 -10.29
C VAL A 43 20.64 6.05 -10.07
N ILE A 44 19.91 6.35 -11.15
CA ILE A 44 18.50 6.71 -11.07
C ILE A 44 17.68 5.44 -10.74
N SER A 45 16.98 5.51 -9.62
CA SER A 45 16.10 4.45 -9.20
C SER A 45 14.87 4.38 -10.12
N THR A 46 14.70 3.25 -10.79
CA THR A 46 13.58 3.01 -11.71
C THR A 46 12.41 2.44 -10.95
N GLY A 47 11.30 3.16 -10.86
CA GLY A 47 10.01 2.67 -10.36
C GLY A 47 9.06 2.38 -11.53
N PHE A 48 8.12 1.45 -11.34
CA PHE A 48 7.12 1.13 -12.37
C PHE A 48 6.15 2.29 -12.59
N ILE A 49 5.70 2.90 -11.50
CA ILE A 49 4.85 4.10 -11.49
C ILE A 49 5.37 4.99 -10.37
N PRO A 50 5.70 6.26 -10.62
CA PRO A 50 6.11 7.18 -9.58
C PRO A 50 4.95 7.47 -8.62
N ASP A 51 5.27 7.65 -7.35
CA ASP A 51 4.30 8.08 -6.34
C ASP A 51 3.85 9.51 -6.65
N GLU A 52 2.56 9.70 -6.88
CA GLU A 52 1.96 10.99 -7.14
C GLU A 52 1.29 11.58 -5.89
N ASP A 53 1.32 12.90 -5.77
CA ASP A 53 0.57 13.61 -4.75
C ASP A 53 -0.90 13.74 -5.16
N GLN A 54 -1.72 12.79 -4.72
CA GLN A 54 -3.16 12.77 -5.02
C GLN A 54 -3.99 13.67 -4.09
N GLY A 55 -3.35 14.42 -3.18
CA GLY A 55 -4.04 15.27 -2.21
C GLY A 55 -4.77 14.51 -1.11
N ILE A 56 -4.54 13.20 -1.01
CA ILE A 56 -5.12 12.34 0.03
C ILE A 56 -4.08 11.37 0.58
N LEU A 57 -4.22 11.03 1.86
CA LEU A 57 -3.48 9.96 2.53
C LEU A 57 -4.47 9.02 3.19
N LEU A 58 -4.06 7.77 3.33
CA LEU A 58 -4.87 6.74 3.97
C LEU A 58 -4.18 6.29 5.27
N ALA A 59 -4.98 5.94 6.27
CA ALA A 59 -4.49 5.31 7.48
C ALA A 59 -5.36 4.11 7.85
N SER A 60 -4.75 2.94 7.92
CA SER A 60 -5.36 1.74 8.47
C SER A 60 -5.12 1.71 9.97
N ILE A 61 -6.18 1.61 10.74
CA ILE A 61 -6.18 1.60 12.21
C ILE A 61 -6.68 0.23 12.64
N THR A 62 -5.85 -0.54 13.32
CA THR A 62 -6.22 -1.89 13.80
C THR A 62 -5.95 -1.96 15.31
N LEU A 63 -7.00 -2.20 16.07
CA LEU A 63 -6.93 -2.43 17.49
C LEU A 63 -6.65 -3.91 17.79
N PRO A 64 -6.19 -4.23 19.01
CA PRO A 64 -6.07 -5.62 19.44
C PRO A 64 -7.39 -6.38 19.30
N ASP A 65 -7.29 -7.70 19.11
CA ASP A 65 -8.42 -8.59 18.95
C ASP A 65 -9.35 -8.51 20.18
N GLY A 66 -10.66 -8.56 19.88
CA GLY A 66 -11.68 -8.38 20.91
C GLY A 66 -12.02 -6.93 21.26
N ALA A 67 -11.39 -5.93 20.63
CA ALA A 67 -11.79 -4.54 20.80
C ALA A 67 -13.19 -4.30 20.22
N SER A 68 -14.02 -3.56 20.97
CA SER A 68 -15.37 -3.19 20.53
C SER A 68 -15.34 -2.08 19.47
N LEU A 69 -16.41 -1.98 18.67
CA LEU A 69 -16.56 -0.90 17.69
C LEU A 69 -16.44 0.49 18.33
N SER A 70 -17.07 0.70 19.50
CA SER A 70 -16.99 1.98 20.21
C SER A 70 -15.57 2.34 20.63
N ARG A 71 -14.75 1.36 21.02
CA ARG A 71 -13.33 1.60 21.30
C ARG A 71 -12.56 1.93 20.03
N THR A 72 -12.86 1.26 18.92
CA THR A 72 -12.25 1.54 17.62
C THR A 72 -12.58 2.97 17.17
N GLU A 73 -13.82 3.40 17.31
CA GLU A 73 -14.25 4.77 17.02
C GLU A 73 -13.53 5.80 17.91
N GLU A 74 -13.43 5.55 19.21
CA GLU A 74 -12.76 6.45 20.16
C GLU A 74 -11.29 6.63 19.82
N VAL A 75 -10.56 5.54 19.58
CA VAL A 75 -9.13 5.58 19.23
C VAL A 75 -8.92 6.24 17.87
N SER A 76 -9.76 5.92 16.89
CA SER A 76 -9.71 6.55 15.56
C SER A 76 -9.94 8.05 15.64
N LYS A 77 -10.91 8.50 16.45
CA LYS A 77 -11.18 9.90 16.68
C LYS A 77 -10.00 10.61 17.36
N LYS A 78 -9.44 10.03 18.42
CA LYS A 78 -8.23 10.57 19.10
C LYS A 78 -7.05 10.72 18.12
N PHE A 79 -6.83 9.74 17.24
CA PHE A 79 -5.81 9.81 16.21
C PHE A 79 -6.09 10.95 15.22
N LEU A 80 -7.30 11.04 14.70
CA LEU A 80 -7.67 12.11 13.75
C LEU A 80 -7.62 13.51 14.37
N ASP A 81 -7.97 13.67 15.65
CA ASP A 81 -7.86 14.96 16.34
C ASP A 81 -6.40 15.44 16.42
N GLN A 82 -5.42 14.51 16.50
CA GLN A 82 -4.00 14.85 16.42
C GLN A 82 -3.55 15.16 14.99
N VAL A 83 -4.07 14.45 13.99
CA VAL A 83 -3.75 14.67 12.58
C VAL A 83 -4.34 16.00 12.07
N LYS A 84 -5.53 16.35 12.55
CA LYS A 84 -6.28 17.56 12.16
C LYS A 84 -5.54 18.88 12.42
N VAL A 85 -4.62 18.90 13.37
CA VAL A 85 -3.84 20.11 13.73
C VAL A 85 -2.55 20.23 12.92
N LEU A 86 -2.23 19.27 12.04
CA LEU A 86 -1.05 19.33 11.21
C LEU A 86 -1.21 20.35 10.08
N ASP A 87 -0.18 21.15 9.87
CA ASP A 87 -0.11 22.06 8.71
C ASP A 87 -0.15 21.24 7.40
N GLY A 88 -1.02 21.64 6.47
CA GLY A 88 -1.21 21.01 5.18
C GLY A 88 -2.28 19.92 5.13
N VAL A 89 -3.00 19.70 6.23
CA VAL A 89 -4.14 18.77 6.32
C VAL A 89 -5.46 19.56 6.29
N ASP A 90 -6.37 19.20 5.38
CA ASP A 90 -7.72 19.77 5.33
C ASP A 90 -8.58 19.17 6.45
N ALA A 91 -8.64 19.87 7.56
CA ALA A 91 -9.37 19.44 8.76
C ALA A 91 -10.88 19.23 8.53
N SER A 92 -11.46 19.80 7.47
CA SER A 92 -12.89 19.70 7.15
C SER A 92 -13.27 18.41 6.41
N LYS A 93 -12.29 17.72 5.83
CA LYS A 93 -12.51 16.55 4.95
C LYS A 93 -11.87 15.27 5.47
N LEU A 94 -11.79 15.11 6.80
CA LEU A 94 -11.34 13.87 7.42
C LEU A 94 -12.51 12.89 7.56
N THR A 95 -12.32 11.67 7.09
CA THR A 95 -13.38 10.64 7.13
C THR A 95 -12.82 9.32 7.66
N VAL A 96 -13.63 8.62 8.46
CA VAL A 96 -13.32 7.28 8.96
C VAL A 96 -14.42 6.33 8.53
N PHE A 97 -14.02 5.17 8.04
CA PHE A 97 -14.94 4.05 7.78
C PHE A 97 -14.57 2.87 8.66
N GLY A 98 -15.53 2.06 9.03
CA GLY A 98 -15.28 0.74 9.61
C GLY A 98 -14.45 -0.12 8.63
N GLY A 99 -13.45 -0.83 9.14
CA GLY A 99 -12.60 -1.71 8.30
C GLY A 99 -13.38 -2.95 7.88
N ASN A 100 -13.27 -3.34 6.64
CA ASN A 100 -13.71 -4.57 5.93
C ASN A 100 -14.51 -5.63 6.74
N GLY A 101 -15.47 -5.19 7.55
CA GLY A 101 -16.32 -6.07 8.37
C GLY A 101 -15.74 -6.46 9.75
N ALA A 102 -14.52 -6.09 10.07
CA ALA A 102 -13.93 -6.29 11.38
C ALA A 102 -14.21 -5.09 12.28
N VAL A 103 -14.76 -5.31 13.46
CA VAL A 103 -15.14 -4.27 14.42
C VAL A 103 -13.94 -3.59 15.09
N ASN A 104 -12.79 -4.26 15.11
CA ASN A 104 -11.54 -3.77 15.67
C ASN A 104 -10.66 -3.02 14.65
N SER A 105 -11.16 -2.78 13.43
CA SER A 105 -10.41 -2.07 12.40
C SER A 105 -11.20 -0.91 11.81
N ALA A 106 -10.47 0.13 11.40
CA ALA A 106 -11.01 1.28 10.70
C ALA A 106 -10.01 1.78 9.65
N THR A 107 -10.53 2.41 8.61
CA THR A 107 -9.73 3.11 7.61
C THR A 107 -10.06 4.59 7.64
N ALA A 108 -9.05 5.42 7.82
CA ALA A 108 -9.20 6.87 7.75
C ALA A 108 -8.71 7.39 6.40
N ILE A 109 -9.49 8.29 5.79
CA ILE A 109 -9.10 9.12 4.66
C ILE A 109 -8.74 10.49 5.20
N ILE A 110 -7.51 10.91 4.94
CA ILE A 110 -6.94 12.19 5.38
C ILE A 110 -6.73 13.01 4.12
N SER A 111 -7.60 14.01 3.90
CA SER A 111 -7.47 14.94 2.81
C SER A 111 -6.41 15.99 3.15
N LEU A 112 -5.60 16.32 2.17
CA LEU A 112 -4.60 17.39 2.27
C LEU A 112 -5.16 18.68 1.68
N ASP A 113 -4.62 19.80 2.08
CA ASP A 113 -4.87 21.09 1.44
C ASP A 113 -4.46 21.02 -0.05
N SER A 114 -4.95 21.95 -0.86
CA SER A 114 -4.62 21.96 -2.29
C SER A 114 -3.10 22.04 -2.49
N TYR A 115 -2.60 21.48 -3.58
CA TYR A 115 -1.16 21.52 -3.89
C TYR A 115 -0.62 22.95 -3.90
N GLU A 116 -1.39 23.91 -4.42
CA GLU A 116 -1.00 25.32 -4.45
C GLU A 116 -0.87 25.92 -3.04
N ASP A 117 -1.79 25.59 -2.12
CA ASP A 117 -1.76 26.07 -0.74
C ASP A 117 -0.62 25.44 0.08
N ARG A 118 -0.12 24.30 -0.36
CA ARG A 118 1.03 23.60 0.26
C ARG A 118 2.38 24.02 -0.30
N LYS A 119 2.42 24.81 -1.39
CA LYS A 119 3.66 25.39 -1.92
C LYS A 119 4.15 26.50 -0.98
N VAL A 120 5.29 26.25 -0.34
CA VAL A 120 5.94 27.22 0.53
C VAL A 120 6.98 28.00 -0.26
N GLY A 121 6.66 29.23 -0.68
CA GLY A 121 7.60 30.13 -1.35
C GLY A 121 8.71 30.62 -0.39
N PRO A 122 9.80 31.22 -0.93
CA PRO A 122 10.96 31.63 -0.11
C PRO A 122 10.60 32.58 1.05
N ILE A 123 9.71 33.52 0.81
CA ILE A 123 9.26 34.49 1.83
C ILE A 123 8.44 33.77 2.90
N GLU A 124 7.50 32.92 2.50
CA GLU A 124 6.66 32.15 3.40
C GLU A 124 7.51 31.14 4.19
N TRP A 125 8.52 30.56 3.59
CA TRP A 125 9.48 29.67 4.24
C TRP A 125 10.20 30.37 5.41
N VAL A 126 10.71 31.58 5.20
CA VAL A 126 11.35 32.38 6.24
C VAL A 126 10.39 32.71 7.36
N LYS A 127 9.17 33.13 7.01
CA LYS A 127 8.11 33.45 7.96
C LYS A 127 7.69 32.24 8.79
N ARG A 128 7.46 31.09 8.18
CA ARG A 128 7.13 29.84 8.88
C ARG A 128 8.25 29.39 9.80
N LYS A 129 9.50 29.45 9.34
CA LYS A 129 10.68 29.13 10.14
C LYS A 129 10.83 30.04 11.36
N SER A 130 10.57 31.35 11.22
CA SER A 130 10.61 32.30 12.35
C SER A 130 9.49 32.06 13.37
N GLN A 131 8.37 31.50 12.94
CA GLN A 131 7.23 31.13 13.79
C GLN A 131 7.32 29.72 14.38
N GLY A 132 8.39 28.97 14.10
CA GLY A 132 8.52 27.59 14.51
C GLY A 132 7.55 26.62 13.82
N ARG A 133 6.92 27.06 12.71
CA ARG A 133 6.00 26.26 11.90
C ARG A 133 6.75 25.43 10.89
N GLU A 134 6.10 24.39 10.43
CA GLU A 134 6.67 23.49 9.42
C GLU A 134 6.86 24.19 8.06
N THR A 135 8.04 23.99 7.50
CA THR A 135 8.43 24.60 6.22
C THR A 135 8.27 23.65 5.03
N ASN A 136 8.19 22.34 5.26
CA ASN A 136 7.96 21.36 4.21
C ASN A 136 6.55 20.75 4.35
N LEU A 137 5.67 21.10 3.44
CA LEU A 137 4.30 20.62 3.36
C LEU A 137 4.06 19.65 2.19
N SER A 138 5.13 19.02 1.68
CA SER A 138 4.96 17.95 0.69
C SER A 138 4.18 16.77 1.28
N HIS A 139 3.47 16.02 0.44
CA HIS A 139 2.69 14.86 0.90
C HIS A 139 3.55 13.84 1.66
N THR A 140 4.81 13.65 1.24
CA THR A 140 5.76 12.77 1.92
C THR A 140 6.17 13.28 3.29
N ALA A 141 6.34 14.59 3.46
CA ALA A 141 6.65 15.19 4.75
C ALA A 141 5.47 15.09 5.72
N ILE A 142 4.25 15.35 5.24
CA ILE A 142 3.02 15.20 6.03
C ILE A 142 2.82 13.74 6.40
N LEU A 143 2.97 12.80 5.45
CA LEU A 143 2.88 11.36 5.70
C LEU A 143 3.87 10.92 6.80
N LYS A 144 5.11 11.41 6.78
CA LYS A 144 6.11 11.11 7.81
C LYS A 144 5.65 11.56 9.19
N ARG A 145 5.01 12.73 9.31
CA ARG A 145 4.48 13.23 10.59
C ARG A 145 3.29 12.40 11.07
N ILE A 146 2.37 12.05 10.16
CA ILE A 146 1.25 11.18 10.49
C ILE A 146 1.76 9.83 10.99
N ARG A 147 2.82 9.27 10.38
CA ARG A 147 3.47 8.04 10.86
C ARG A 147 4.10 8.19 12.25
N GLN A 148 4.64 9.36 12.58
CA GLN A 148 5.15 9.64 13.94
C GLN A 148 4.02 9.66 14.96
N ILE A 149 2.88 10.30 14.64
CA ILE A 149 1.69 10.28 15.50
C ILE A 149 1.17 8.84 15.64
N ALA A 150 1.09 8.09 14.54
CA ALA A 150 0.68 6.69 14.52
C ALA A 150 1.58 5.82 15.43
N GLY A 151 2.90 5.98 15.35
CA GLY A 151 3.85 5.26 16.19
C GLY A 151 3.77 5.58 17.69
N ASN A 152 3.26 6.76 18.04
CA ASN A 152 3.04 7.16 19.43
C ASN A 152 1.71 6.63 19.98
N THR A 153 0.79 6.18 19.15
CA THR A 153 -0.51 5.63 19.55
C THR A 153 -0.36 4.17 19.94
N LYS A 154 -0.20 3.90 21.22
CA LYS A 154 0.02 2.54 21.76
C LYS A 154 -1.25 1.67 21.80
N GLU A 155 -2.42 2.27 21.66
CA GLU A 155 -3.72 1.62 21.77
C GLU A 155 -4.12 0.85 20.52
N ALA A 156 -3.50 1.17 19.37
CA ALA A 156 -3.78 0.56 18.07
C ALA A 156 -2.51 0.47 17.22
N SER A 157 -2.46 -0.48 16.32
CA SER A 157 -1.52 -0.49 15.21
C SER A 157 -2.06 0.41 14.10
N ILE A 158 -1.40 1.54 13.86
CA ILE A 158 -1.83 2.50 12.85
C ILE A 158 -0.78 2.58 11.76
N MET A 159 -1.20 2.33 10.52
CA MET A 159 -0.34 2.41 9.36
C MET A 159 -0.85 3.48 8.40
N ALA A 160 -0.06 4.54 8.20
CA ALA A 160 -0.36 5.59 7.24
C ALA A 160 0.44 5.40 5.95
N PHE A 161 -0.22 5.57 4.80
CA PHE A 161 0.34 5.36 3.47
C PHE A 161 -0.34 6.25 2.43
N SER A 162 0.34 6.45 1.30
CA SER A 162 -0.27 7.07 0.11
C SER A 162 -1.16 6.07 -0.59
N PRO A 163 -2.29 6.50 -1.17
CA PRO A 163 -3.08 5.62 -2.02
C PRO A 163 -2.24 5.11 -3.20
N PRO A 164 -2.57 3.96 -3.77
CA PRO A 164 -1.87 3.46 -4.95
C PRO A 164 -2.08 4.41 -6.14
N ALA A 165 -1.08 4.53 -7.00
CA ALA A 165 -1.17 5.38 -8.19
C ALA A 165 -2.32 4.97 -9.13
N ILE A 166 -2.65 3.68 -9.18
CA ILE A 166 -3.81 3.15 -9.92
C ILE A 166 -4.77 2.48 -8.94
N MET A 167 -5.93 3.10 -8.73
CA MET A 167 -6.98 2.54 -7.89
C MET A 167 -7.48 1.20 -8.45
N GLY A 168 -7.64 0.20 -7.58
CA GLY A 168 -8.15 -1.13 -7.93
C GLY A 168 -7.08 -2.16 -8.31
N MET A 169 -5.83 -1.77 -8.55
CA MET A 169 -4.72 -2.70 -8.75
C MET A 169 -4.07 -3.14 -7.44
N SER A 170 -4.05 -2.26 -6.45
CA SER A 170 -3.53 -2.51 -5.11
C SER A 170 -4.43 -1.83 -4.09
N MET A 171 -4.42 -2.31 -2.85
CA MET A 171 -5.13 -1.68 -1.74
C MET A 171 -4.32 -0.55 -1.13
N MET A 172 -2.99 -0.62 -1.21
CA MET A 172 -2.06 0.35 -0.63
C MET A 172 -0.94 0.68 -1.64
N GLY A 173 -0.33 1.87 -1.51
CA GLY A 173 0.92 2.17 -2.18
C GLY A 173 2.07 1.35 -1.60
N GLY A 174 3.08 1.05 -2.41
CA GLY A 174 4.19 0.19 -2.04
C GLY A 174 4.11 -1.20 -2.68
N PHE A 175 4.69 -2.21 -2.04
CA PHE A 175 4.69 -3.57 -2.56
C PHE A 175 3.73 -4.50 -1.79
N GLU A 176 3.20 -5.49 -2.51
CA GLU A 176 2.37 -6.57 -1.97
C GLU A 176 3.04 -7.92 -2.23
N PHE A 177 3.47 -8.56 -1.16
CA PHE A 177 4.17 -9.83 -1.15
C PHE A 177 3.29 -10.91 -0.54
N GLN A 178 3.14 -12.03 -1.22
CA GLN A 178 2.38 -13.20 -0.77
C GLN A 178 3.34 -14.28 -0.30
N MET A 179 3.42 -14.51 1.01
CA MET A 179 4.09 -15.68 1.56
C MET A 179 3.16 -16.89 1.40
N LEU A 180 3.61 -17.93 0.73
CA LEU A 180 2.81 -19.10 0.36
C LEU A 180 3.31 -20.34 1.09
N SER A 181 2.40 -21.10 1.67
CA SER A 181 2.70 -22.39 2.29
C SER A 181 2.46 -23.53 1.32
N GLN A 182 3.46 -24.38 1.12
CA GLN A 182 3.34 -25.64 0.39
C GLN A 182 3.32 -26.84 1.34
N GLY A 183 3.65 -26.62 2.62
CA GLY A 183 3.56 -27.59 3.69
C GLY A 183 2.24 -27.54 4.46
N ASP A 184 2.07 -28.48 5.38
CA ASP A 184 0.92 -28.51 6.31
C ASP A 184 1.29 -27.72 7.58
N TYR A 185 1.03 -26.42 7.56
CA TYR A 185 1.30 -25.50 8.66
C TYR A 185 0.01 -25.07 9.34
N THR A 186 0.05 -25.00 10.66
CA THR A 186 -1.02 -24.37 11.43
C THR A 186 -1.02 -22.85 11.22
N ALA A 187 -2.16 -22.21 11.46
CA ALA A 187 -2.27 -20.75 11.34
C ALA A 187 -1.27 -20.02 12.26
N GLN A 188 -1.01 -20.55 13.45
CA GLN A 188 -0.04 -20.00 14.41
C GLN A 188 1.40 -20.09 13.91
N GLU A 189 1.76 -21.19 13.25
CA GLU A 189 3.07 -21.34 12.62
C GLU A 189 3.23 -20.37 11.45
N LEU A 190 2.18 -20.20 10.62
CA LEU A 190 2.20 -19.22 9.53
C LEU A 190 2.37 -17.80 10.07
N GLU A 191 1.68 -17.43 11.15
CA GLU A 191 1.86 -16.13 11.82
C GLU A 191 3.29 -15.97 12.33
N SER A 192 3.87 -17.01 12.95
CA SER A 192 5.24 -16.98 13.45
C SER A 192 6.25 -16.74 12.32
N TRP A 193 6.11 -17.42 11.19
CA TRP A 193 6.97 -17.23 10.02
C TRP A 193 6.76 -15.86 9.38
N ALA A 194 5.53 -15.39 9.25
CA ALA A 194 5.24 -14.04 8.76
C ALA A 194 5.89 -12.97 9.63
N ASN A 195 5.78 -13.08 10.95
CA ASN A 195 6.39 -12.14 11.87
C ASN A 195 7.93 -12.16 11.84
N LYS A 196 8.55 -13.35 11.70
CA LYS A 196 10.01 -13.47 11.50
C LYS A 196 10.45 -12.79 10.19
N LEU A 197 9.69 -13.00 9.11
CA LEU A 197 9.98 -12.39 7.82
C LEU A 197 9.82 -10.86 7.87
N VAL A 198 8.75 -10.37 8.49
CA VAL A 198 8.50 -8.94 8.71
C VAL A 198 9.62 -8.30 9.54
N ALA A 199 10.05 -8.94 10.63
CA ALA A 199 11.13 -8.43 11.48
C ALA A 199 12.46 -8.36 10.71
N ALA A 200 12.80 -9.40 9.95
CA ALA A 200 14.00 -9.42 9.10
C ALA A 200 13.94 -8.36 8.00
N ALA A 201 12.78 -8.21 7.36
CA ALA A 201 12.57 -7.22 6.31
C ALA A 201 12.69 -5.77 6.83
N ASN A 202 12.14 -5.47 8.00
CA ASN A 202 12.30 -4.14 8.62
C ASN A 202 13.74 -3.82 9.06
N SER A 203 14.63 -4.81 9.08
CA SER A 203 16.06 -4.63 9.36
C SER A 203 16.87 -4.31 8.09
N ASP A 204 16.29 -4.46 6.90
CA ASP A 204 16.96 -4.16 5.64
C ASP A 204 16.84 -2.65 5.32
N PRO A 205 17.94 -1.96 4.99
CA PRO A 205 17.93 -0.52 4.73
C PRO A 205 17.20 -0.11 3.45
N SER A 206 16.84 -1.06 2.60
CA SER A 206 16.10 -0.81 1.35
C SER A 206 14.57 -0.88 1.56
N LEU A 207 14.13 -1.38 2.70
CA LEU A 207 12.73 -1.60 3.04
C LEU A 207 12.25 -0.65 4.14
N SER A 208 10.98 -0.35 4.14
CA SER A 208 10.34 0.52 5.13
C SER A 208 8.91 0.08 5.40
N SER A 209 8.49 0.17 6.67
CA SER A 209 7.09 -0.08 7.07
C SER A 209 6.56 -1.44 6.62
N VAL A 210 7.39 -2.48 6.66
CA VAL A 210 6.95 -3.85 6.33
C VAL A 210 6.09 -4.39 7.46
N ASN A 211 4.93 -4.91 7.12
CA ASN A 211 3.96 -5.44 8.09
C ASN A 211 3.04 -6.48 7.46
N THR A 212 2.28 -7.17 8.30
CA THR A 212 1.18 -8.05 7.92
C THR A 212 -0.02 -7.79 8.80
N SER A 213 -1.21 -7.99 8.28
CA SER A 213 -2.48 -7.97 9.04
C SER A 213 -2.95 -9.37 9.43
N PHE A 214 -2.18 -10.41 9.11
CA PHE A 214 -2.54 -11.78 9.45
C PHE A 214 -2.36 -12.02 10.95
N GLN A 215 -3.41 -12.54 11.59
CA GLN A 215 -3.46 -12.86 13.01
C GLN A 215 -4.10 -14.24 13.18
N ALA A 216 -3.44 -15.09 13.95
CA ALA A 216 -3.89 -16.48 14.22
C ALA A 216 -4.33 -16.69 15.68
N ASN A 217 -4.17 -15.68 16.52
CA ASN A 217 -4.47 -15.75 17.95
C ASN A 217 -5.72 -14.94 18.34
N VAL A 218 -6.68 -14.81 17.42
CA VAL A 218 -7.96 -14.13 17.68
C VAL A 218 -8.79 -14.96 18.63
N PRO A 219 -9.20 -14.42 19.80
CA PRO A 219 -10.09 -15.12 20.72
C PRO A 219 -11.43 -15.44 20.07
N GLN A 220 -11.82 -16.70 20.15
CA GLN A 220 -13.06 -17.22 19.54
C GLN A 220 -13.77 -18.14 20.52
N TYR A 221 -15.08 -18.32 20.30
CA TYR A 221 -15.86 -19.34 20.99
C TYR A 221 -16.35 -20.37 19.97
N ILE A 222 -16.07 -21.64 20.25
CA ILE A 222 -16.69 -22.75 19.55
C ILE A 222 -18.00 -23.06 20.25
N VAL A 223 -19.05 -23.14 19.46
CA VAL A 223 -20.39 -23.54 19.89
C VAL A 223 -20.52 -25.05 19.70
N ASP A 224 -20.34 -25.81 20.75
CA ASP A 224 -20.48 -27.25 20.72
C ASP A 224 -21.94 -27.61 21.02
N ILE A 225 -22.62 -28.28 20.06
CA ILE A 225 -24.04 -28.67 20.17
C ILE A 225 -24.13 -30.13 20.55
N ASP A 226 -24.88 -30.41 21.63
CA ASP A 226 -25.26 -31.75 22.02
C ASP A 226 -26.49 -32.19 21.22
N TYR A 227 -26.24 -32.85 20.10
CA TYR A 227 -27.29 -33.31 19.18
C TYR A 227 -28.27 -34.29 19.85
N ALA A 228 -27.80 -35.13 20.77
CA ALA A 228 -28.64 -36.07 21.48
C ALA A 228 -29.62 -35.33 22.39
N LYS A 229 -29.20 -34.31 23.11
CA LYS A 229 -30.07 -33.47 23.93
C LYS A 229 -31.05 -32.66 23.10
N ALA A 230 -30.59 -32.10 21.95
CA ALA A 230 -31.42 -31.34 21.06
C ALA A 230 -32.60 -32.23 20.55
N LEU A 231 -32.30 -33.47 20.14
CA LEU A 231 -33.29 -34.44 19.69
C LEU A 231 -34.25 -34.87 20.81
N ALA A 232 -33.72 -35.12 22.02
CA ALA A 232 -34.51 -35.52 23.18
C ALA A 232 -35.47 -34.42 23.66
N GLN A 233 -35.19 -33.16 23.35
CA GLN A 233 -36.06 -32.02 23.66
C GLN A 233 -36.93 -31.56 22.47
N ASP A 234 -36.94 -32.33 21.38
CA ASP A 234 -37.68 -32.02 20.14
C ASP A 234 -37.29 -30.67 19.51
N VAL A 235 -36.04 -30.24 19.68
CA VAL A 235 -35.52 -28.99 19.11
C VAL A 235 -35.04 -29.27 17.70
N ASP A 236 -35.54 -28.46 16.74
CA ASP A 236 -35.05 -28.48 15.38
C ASP A 236 -33.69 -27.75 15.29
N LEU A 237 -32.70 -28.40 14.68
CA LEU A 237 -31.34 -27.83 14.54
C LEU A 237 -31.34 -26.57 13.69
N GLN A 238 -32.19 -26.49 12.66
CA GLN A 238 -32.28 -25.30 11.82
C GLN A 238 -32.79 -24.10 12.62
N GLU A 239 -33.78 -24.31 13.48
CA GLU A 239 -34.31 -23.29 14.38
C GLU A 239 -33.28 -22.88 15.42
N LEU A 240 -32.49 -23.82 15.93
CA LEU A 240 -31.38 -23.53 16.86
C LEU A 240 -30.30 -22.66 16.17
N TYR A 241 -29.87 -23.05 14.96
CA TYR A 241 -28.88 -22.27 14.21
C TYR A 241 -29.37 -20.86 13.86
N SER A 242 -30.62 -20.74 13.40
CA SER A 242 -31.20 -19.43 13.05
C SER A 242 -31.38 -18.54 14.27
N THR A 243 -31.75 -19.12 15.43
CA THR A 243 -31.84 -18.40 16.69
C THR A 243 -30.45 -17.89 17.14
N LEU A 244 -29.43 -18.74 17.16
CA LEU A 244 -28.05 -18.35 17.49
C LEU A 244 -27.51 -17.29 16.52
N ALA A 245 -27.73 -17.45 15.22
CA ALA A 245 -27.31 -16.51 14.21
C ALA A 245 -27.98 -15.13 14.37
N SER A 246 -29.27 -15.09 14.68
CA SER A 246 -30.02 -13.84 14.88
C SER A 246 -29.70 -13.14 16.20
N MET A 247 -29.39 -13.90 17.24
CA MET A 247 -29.11 -13.35 18.57
C MET A 247 -27.65 -12.91 18.72
N LEU A 248 -26.70 -13.76 18.32
CA LEU A 248 -25.25 -13.51 18.49
C LEU A 248 -24.60 -12.83 17.27
N GLY A 249 -25.05 -13.18 16.09
CA GLY A 249 -24.59 -12.63 14.83
C GLY A 249 -25.44 -11.47 14.33
N THR A 250 -25.56 -11.39 13.02
CA THR A 250 -26.42 -10.42 12.33
C THR A 250 -27.31 -11.19 11.37
N TYR A 251 -28.61 -11.18 11.62
CA TYR A 251 -29.61 -11.82 10.76
C TYR A 251 -30.09 -10.82 9.69
N TYR A 252 -29.83 -11.11 8.45
CA TYR A 252 -30.34 -10.33 7.34
C TYR A 252 -31.81 -10.70 7.09
N VAL A 253 -32.69 -9.70 7.20
CA VAL A 253 -34.14 -9.88 7.03
C VAL A 253 -34.57 -9.61 5.60
N ASN A 254 -34.24 -8.39 5.08
CA ASN A 254 -34.64 -7.94 3.76
C ASN A 254 -33.95 -6.62 3.41
N ASP A 255 -34.14 -6.15 2.17
CA ASP A 255 -33.74 -4.82 1.72
C ASP A 255 -34.97 -3.91 1.52
N PHE A 256 -34.77 -2.60 1.69
CA PHE A 256 -35.75 -1.61 1.26
C PHE A 256 -35.08 -0.45 0.51
N ASN A 257 -35.80 0.08 -0.47
CA ASN A 257 -35.35 1.21 -1.28
C ASN A 257 -35.85 2.54 -0.71
N LYS A 258 -34.95 3.47 -0.43
CA LYS A 258 -35.28 4.83 0.02
C LYS A 258 -34.22 5.81 -0.51
N TYR A 259 -34.70 6.97 -1.01
CA TYR A 259 -33.82 8.01 -1.55
C TYR A 259 -32.86 7.54 -2.65
N GLY A 260 -33.31 6.61 -3.52
CA GLY A 260 -32.46 6.05 -4.59
C GLY A 260 -31.33 5.13 -4.12
N ARG A 261 -31.37 4.68 -2.86
CA ARG A 261 -30.40 3.74 -2.27
C ARG A 261 -31.10 2.53 -1.71
N VAL A 262 -30.41 1.40 -1.77
CA VAL A 262 -30.84 0.12 -1.13
C VAL A 262 -30.29 0.09 0.30
N PHE A 263 -31.18 -0.10 1.27
CA PHE A 263 -30.83 -0.26 2.68
C PHE A 263 -31.14 -1.68 3.13
N LYS A 264 -30.21 -2.32 3.81
CA LYS A 264 -30.38 -3.66 4.40
C LYS A 264 -31.05 -3.56 5.76
N VAL A 265 -32.07 -4.39 5.97
CA VAL A 265 -32.69 -4.59 7.29
C VAL A 265 -31.99 -5.75 7.96
N GLN A 266 -31.32 -5.51 9.05
CA GLN A 266 -30.58 -6.51 9.82
C GLN A 266 -31.09 -6.54 11.25
N LEU A 267 -31.24 -7.74 11.80
CA LEU A 267 -31.68 -7.99 13.16
C LEU A 267 -30.54 -8.57 13.98
N GLN A 268 -30.37 -8.07 15.20
CA GLN A 268 -29.38 -8.57 16.15
C GLN A 268 -29.87 -8.32 17.57
N ALA A 269 -29.48 -9.14 18.53
CA ALA A 269 -29.73 -8.83 19.94
C ALA A 269 -28.99 -7.57 20.38
N ASP A 270 -29.58 -6.79 21.28
CA ASP A 270 -28.92 -5.65 21.89
C ASP A 270 -27.63 -6.12 22.61
N SER A 271 -26.60 -5.28 22.60
CA SER A 271 -25.29 -5.61 23.17
C SER A 271 -25.35 -6.07 24.63
N ARG A 272 -26.32 -5.56 25.40
CA ARG A 272 -26.54 -5.95 26.81
C ARG A 272 -26.87 -7.44 27.00
N PHE A 273 -27.35 -8.12 25.96
CA PHE A 273 -27.73 -9.53 25.99
C PHE A 273 -26.76 -10.47 25.29
N ARG A 274 -25.57 -9.96 24.91
CA ARG A 274 -24.52 -10.71 24.24
C ARG A 274 -23.09 -10.26 24.56
N ASN A 275 -22.89 -9.59 25.70
CA ASN A 275 -21.57 -9.11 26.11
C ASN A 275 -20.70 -10.21 26.73
N THR A 276 -21.29 -11.20 27.35
CA THR A 276 -20.60 -12.27 28.05
C THR A 276 -21.12 -13.64 27.64
N SER A 277 -20.31 -14.67 27.81
CA SER A 277 -20.74 -16.07 27.56
C SER A 277 -21.92 -16.49 28.40
N THR A 278 -22.12 -15.86 29.56
CA THR A 278 -23.27 -16.12 30.44
C THR A 278 -24.58 -15.57 29.92
N ASP A 279 -24.55 -14.61 29.02
CA ASP A 279 -25.77 -14.01 28.43
C ASP A 279 -26.55 -15.00 27.55
N LEU A 280 -25.88 -16.06 27.08
CA LEU A 280 -26.59 -17.17 26.40
C LEU A 280 -27.67 -17.83 27.26
N ALA A 281 -27.61 -17.71 28.59
CA ALA A 281 -28.62 -18.19 29.48
C ALA A 281 -29.99 -17.54 29.25
N GLY A 282 -30.02 -16.35 28.68
CA GLY A 282 -31.25 -15.63 28.30
C GLY A 282 -31.78 -15.97 26.91
N ILE A 283 -31.11 -16.84 26.15
CA ILE A 283 -31.53 -17.22 24.80
C ILE A 283 -32.34 -18.54 24.86
N TYR A 284 -33.49 -18.53 24.21
CA TYR A 284 -34.39 -19.69 24.14
C TYR A 284 -34.67 -20.01 22.67
N VAL A 285 -34.79 -21.30 22.39
CA VAL A 285 -35.24 -21.83 21.10
C VAL A 285 -36.58 -22.53 21.27
N LYS A 286 -37.48 -22.42 20.30
CA LYS A 286 -38.74 -23.14 20.31
C LYS A 286 -38.53 -24.58 19.84
N ASN A 287 -39.07 -25.55 20.57
CA ASN A 287 -39.14 -26.91 20.11
C ASN A 287 -40.38 -27.13 19.18
N LYS A 288 -40.52 -28.33 18.61
CA LYS A 288 -41.64 -28.66 17.69
C LYS A 288 -43.03 -28.50 18.35
N ASN A 289 -43.10 -28.58 19.68
CA ASN A 289 -44.32 -28.41 20.44
C ASN A 289 -44.59 -26.97 20.88
N GLY A 290 -43.75 -26.00 20.44
CA GLY A 290 -43.87 -24.59 20.79
C GLY A 290 -43.33 -24.22 22.18
N VAL A 291 -42.72 -25.16 22.92
CA VAL A 291 -42.15 -24.93 24.23
C VAL A 291 -40.79 -24.26 24.09
N GLN A 292 -40.50 -23.26 24.92
CA GLN A 292 -39.20 -22.58 24.95
C GLN A 292 -38.17 -23.40 25.71
N VAL A 293 -37.10 -23.78 25.05
CA VAL A 293 -35.97 -24.54 25.59
C VAL A 293 -34.77 -23.62 25.74
N PRO A 294 -34.15 -23.53 26.92
CA PRO A 294 -32.94 -22.72 27.08
C PRO A 294 -31.80 -23.25 26.20
N VAL A 295 -31.14 -22.37 25.45
CA VAL A 295 -30.06 -22.77 24.53
C VAL A 295 -28.92 -23.45 25.29
N LEU A 296 -28.55 -22.97 26.48
CA LEU A 296 -27.49 -23.56 27.29
C LEU A 296 -27.78 -25.01 27.79
N SER A 297 -29.02 -25.49 27.67
CA SER A 297 -29.32 -26.91 27.95
C SER A 297 -28.82 -27.85 26.85
N ILE A 298 -28.62 -27.32 25.63
CA ILE A 298 -28.28 -28.06 24.41
C ILE A 298 -26.86 -27.67 23.92
N VAL A 299 -26.41 -26.45 24.23
CA VAL A 299 -25.17 -25.86 23.69
C VAL A 299 -24.18 -25.60 24.81
N SER A 300 -22.92 -25.90 24.57
CA SER A 300 -21.80 -25.48 25.41
C SER A 300 -20.84 -24.60 24.62
N LEU A 301 -20.23 -23.61 25.32
CA LEU A 301 -19.23 -22.74 24.73
C LEU A 301 -17.83 -23.16 25.18
N ARG A 302 -16.95 -23.36 24.23
CA ARG A 302 -15.53 -23.62 24.47
C ARG A 302 -14.69 -22.47 23.91
N GLN A 303 -13.96 -21.82 24.78
CA GLN A 303 -13.04 -20.76 24.36
C GLN A 303 -11.86 -21.37 23.61
N THR A 304 -11.50 -20.76 22.50
CA THR A 304 -10.36 -21.13 21.65
C THR A 304 -9.70 -19.89 21.07
N VAL A 305 -8.61 -20.07 20.38
CA VAL A 305 -7.98 -19.05 19.53
C VAL A 305 -7.89 -19.57 18.11
N GLY A 306 -8.01 -18.69 17.17
CA GLY A 306 -7.96 -19.05 15.76
C GLY A 306 -7.68 -17.84 14.89
N THR A 307 -7.69 -18.02 13.58
CA THR A 307 -7.58 -16.92 12.63
C THR A 307 -8.94 -16.35 12.29
N ALA A 308 -9.01 -15.02 12.08
CA ALA A 308 -10.23 -14.36 11.62
C ALA A 308 -10.57 -14.71 10.16
N SER A 309 -9.55 -14.93 9.33
CA SER A 309 -9.69 -15.30 7.92
C SER A 309 -8.50 -16.11 7.45
N ILE A 310 -8.73 -17.00 6.50
CA ILE A 310 -7.70 -17.75 5.78
C ILE A 310 -7.73 -17.30 4.34
N SER A 311 -6.61 -16.72 3.88
CA SER A 311 -6.45 -16.31 2.49
C SER A 311 -5.72 -17.40 1.71
N ARG A 312 -6.09 -17.56 0.45
CA ARG A 312 -5.39 -18.43 -0.49
C ARG A 312 -4.99 -17.65 -1.73
N TYR A 313 -3.78 -17.86 -2.17
CA TYR A 313 -3.24 -17.28 -3.40
C TYR A 313 -2.68 -18.42 -4.26
N ASN A 314 -3.11 -18.51 -5.52
CA ASN A 314 -2.74 -19.61 -6.41
C ASN A 314 -2.95 -21.00 -5.78
N MET A 315 -4.08 -21.20 -5.07
CA MET A 315 -4.46 -22.42 -4.37
C MET A 315 -3.68 -22.77 -3.08
N TYR A 316 -2.59 -22.05 -2.78
CA TYR A 316 -1.82 -22.22 -1.55
C TYR A 316 -2.36 -21.30 -0.43
N GLU A 317 -2.26 -21.74 0.81
CA GLU A 317 -2.49 -20.85 1.94
C GLU A 317 -1.47 -19.74 1.93
N SER A 318 -1.95 -18.50 2.07
CA SER A 318 -1.11 -17.33 1.91
C SER A 318 -1.24 -16.34 3.06
N VAL A 319 -0.12 -15.71 3.38
CA VAL A 319 -0.08 -14.54 4.25
C VAL A 319 0.40 -13.34 3.44
N GLN A 320 -0.44 -12.31 3.37
CA GLN A 320 -0.08 -11.06 2.70
C GLN A 320 0.83 -10.22 3.60
N ILE A 321 1.96 -9.82 3.04
CA ILE A 321 2.92 -8.91 3.65
C ILE A 321 3.02 -7.68 2.77
N GLN A 322 2.90 -6.53 3.36
CA GLN A 322 2.92 -5.25 2.67
C GLN A 322 4.09 -4.43 3.18
N GLY A 323 4.64 -3.58 2.33
CA GLY A 323 5.73 -2.71 2.71
C GLY A 323 5.99 -1.63 1.67
N GLN A 324 6.93 -0.78 1.97
CA GLN A 324 7.32 0.31 1.09
C GLN A 324 8.83 0.32 0.89
N GLN A 325 9.27 0.94 -0.20
CA GLN A 325 10.67 1.27 -0.40
C GLN A 325 11.16 2.26 0.66
N ALA A 326 12.39 2.13 1.09
CA ALA A 326 13.04 3.15 1.90
C ALA A 326 13.27 4.44 1.08
N SER A 327 13.40 5.56 1.76
CA SER A 327 13.64 6.85 1.12
C SER A 327 14.88 6.80 0.20
N GLY A 328 14.72 7.21 -1.06
CA GLY A 328 15.78 7.17 -2.08
C GLY A 328 16.02 5.81 -2.73
N LYS A 329 15.15 4.82 -2.48
CA LYS A 329 15.15 3.52 -3.14
C LYS A 329 13.95 3.39 -4.08
N SER A 330 14.08 2.52 -5.09
CA SER A 330 12.98 2.22 -6.01
C SER A 330 12.10 1.06 -5.50
N SER A 331 10.90 0.94 -6.07
CA SER A 331 10.04 -0.23 -5.86
C SER A 331 10.75 -1.53 -6.26
N GLY A 332 11.48 -1.52 -7.39
CA GLY A 332 12.26 -2.66 -7.84
C GLY A 332 13.40 -3.06 -6.90
N ASP A 333 14.06 -2.07 -6.23
CA ASP A 333 15.07 -2.36 -5.21
C ASP A 333 14.44 -2.98 -3.96
N ALA A 334 13.29 -2.46 -3.53
CA ALA A 334 12.53 -3.01 -2.41
C ALA A 334 12.08 -4.44 -2.69
N MET A 335 11.57 -4.72 -3.89
CA MET A 335 11.18 -6.07 -4.28
C MET A 335 12.36 -7.05 -4.25
N LYS A 336 13.53 -6.67 -4.80
CA LYS A 336 14.74 -7.49 -4.75
C LYS A 336 15.22 -7.74 -3.33
N ALA A 337 15.20 -6.70 -2.47
CA ALA A 337 15.55 -6.82 -1.07
C ALA A 337 14.60 -7.79 -0.34
N MET A 338 13.29 -7.65 -0.55
CA MET A 338 12.29 -8.55 0.05
C MET A 338 12.47 -10.00 -0.40
N GLU A 339 12.75 -10.25 -1.68
CA GLU A 339 13.07 -11.59 -2.19
C GLU A 339 14.34 -12.18 -1.55
N ALA A 340 15.37 -11.34 -1.36
CA ALA A 340 16.62 -11.78 -0.72
C ALA A 340 16.41 -12.12 0.76
N VAL A 341 15.59 -11.35 1.47
CA VAL A 341 15.22 -11.62 2.86
C VAL A 341 14.38 -12.89 2.94
N ALA A 342 13.38 -13.04 2.07
CA ALA A 342 12.52 -14.22 2.04
C ALA A 342 13.32 -15.51 1.81
N LYS A 343 14.26 -15.53 0.85
CA LYS A 343 15.15 -16.69 0.59
C LYS A 343 16.04 -17.06 1.76
N LYS A 344 16.33 -16.13 2.68
CA LYS A 344 17.15 -16.40 3.88
C LYS A 344 16.33 -16.89 5.07
N VAL A 345 15.08 -16.44 5.17
CA VAL A 345 14.23 -16.63 6.36
C VAL A 345 13.26 -17.78 6.19
N LEU A 346 12.68 -17.94 5.00
CA LEU A 346 11.65 -18.95 4.75
C LEU A 346 12.27 -20.35 4.60
N PRO A 347 11.62 -21.38 5.14
CA PRO A 347 12.01 -22.77 4.93
C PRO A 347 11.73 -23.22 3.48
N SER A 348 12.28 -24.38 3.09
CA SER A 348 12.24 -24.86 1.70
C SER A 348 10.84 -25.23 1.18
N ASP A 349 9.89 -25.48 2.06
CA ASP A 349 8.49 -25.80 1.79
C ASP A 349 7.57 -24.57 1.88
N MET A 350 8.16 -23.38 2.02
CA MET A 350 7.48 -22.10 1.83
C MET A 350 8.05 -21.40 0.60
N THR A 351 7.18 -20.80 -0.16
CA THR A 351 7.52 -19.98 -1.32
C THR A 351 6.88 -18.62 -1.24
N PHE A 352 7.07 -17.80 -2.24
CA PHE A 352 6.44 -16.50 -2.32
C PHE A 352 6.04 -16.16 -3.75
N ASP A 353 5.10 -15.23 -3.85
CA ASP A 353 4.71 -14.61 -5.11
C ASP A 353 4.38 -13.12 -4.88
N TRP A 354 4.21 -12.38 -5.95
CA TRP A 354 3.84 -10.99 -5.93
C TRP A 354 2.39 -10.81 -6.34
N SER A 355 1.69 -9.89 -5.69
CA SER A 355 0.32 -9.51 -6.05
C SER A 355 0.21 -8.01 -6.35
N GLY A 356 -0.94 -7.59 -6.82
CA GLY A 356 -1.23 -6.18 -7.10
C GLY A 356 -0.28 -5.54 -8.11
N THR A 357 0.12 -4.30 -7.83
CA THR A 357 1.05 -3.53 -8.68
C THR A 357 2.43 -4.17 -8.78
N SER A 358 2.89 -4.85 -7.72
CA SER A 358 4.20 -5.54 -7.71
C SER A 358 4.26 -6.70 -8.71
N ALA A 359 3.17 -7.45 -8.87
CA ALA A 359 3.09 -8.49 -9.89
C ALA A 359 3.19 -7.91 -11.30
N GLN A 360 2.54 -6.77 -11.55
CA GLN A 360 2.60 -6.07 -12.84
C GLN A 360 4.00 -5.51 -13.11
N GLU A 361 4.63 -4.92 -12.10
CA GLU A 361 6.01 -4.42 -12.21
C GLU A 361 6.98 -5.54 -12.56
N ARG A 362 6.85 -6.69 -11.90
CA ARG A 362 7.68 -7.87 -12.19
C ARG A 362 7.46 -8.38 -13.62
N ALA A 363 6.21 -8.44 -14.07
CA ALA A 363 5.88 -8.88 -15.43
C ALA A 363 6.42 -7.89 -16.49
N ALA A 364 6.34 -6.59 -16.22
CA ALA A 364 6.79 -5.55 -17.16
C ALA A 364 8.32 -5.44 -17.22
N SER A 365 9.03 -5.64 -16.10
CA SER A 365 10.49 -5.45 -16.02
C SER A 365 11.28 -6.33 -16.98
N GLY A 366 10.80 -7.53 -17.30
CA GLY A 366 11.44 -8.44 -18.27
C GLY A 366 11.27 -8.06 -19.73
N GLN A 367 10.26 -7.26 -20.06
CA GLN A 367 9.90 -6.93 -21.44
C GLN A 367 10.48 -5.59 -21.91
N THR A 368 10.81 -4.69 -21.01
CA THR A 368 11.24 -3.33 -21.33
C THR A 368 12.48 -3.29 -22.25
N ILE A 369 13.48 -4.12 -21.98
CA ILE A 369 14.71 -4.18 -22.80
C ILE A 369 14.39 -4.61 -24.25
N VAL A 370 13.55 -5.61 -24.41
CA VAL A 370 13.14 -6.13 -25.73
C VAL A 370 12.36 -5.07 -26.51
N ILE A 371 11.43 -4.38 -25.83
CA ILE A 371 10.62 -3.32 -26.45
C ILE A 371 11.50 -2.14 -26.89
N VAL A 372 12.43 -1.69 -26.06
CA VAL A 372 13.36 -0.61 -26.39
C VAL A 372 14.28 -1.02 -27.56
N ALA A 373 14.82 -2.23 -27.54
CA ALA A 373 15.65 -2.74 -28.64
C ALA A 373 14.87 -2.80 -29.96
N MET A 374 13.63 -3.33 -29.94
CA MET A 374 12.78 -3.35 -31.13
C MET A 374 12.44 -1.93 -31.61
N ALA A 375 12.10 -1.02 -30.71
CA ALA A 375 11.82 0.37 -31.05
C ALA A 375 13.02 1.04 -31.77
N LEU A 376 14.23 0.83 -31.27
CA LEU A 376 15.46 1.33 -31.89
C LEU A 376 15.66 0.74 -33.31
N VAL A 377 15.40 -0.57 -33.47
CA VAL A 377 15.48 -1.23 -34.81
C VAL A 377 14.45 -0.63 -35.75
N PHE A 378 13.20 -0.44 -35.34
CA PHE A 378 12.16 0.16 -36.16
C PHE A 378 12.48 1.61 -36.55
N VAL A 379 12.95 2.41 -35.59
CA VAL A 379 13.39 3.80 -35.84
C VAL A 379 14.55 3.80 -36.86
N TYR A 380 15.54 2.93 -36.68
CA TYR A 380 16.64 2.78 -37.63
C TYR A 380 16.15 2.45 -39.03
N LEU A 381 15.30 1.42 -39.21
CA LEU A 381 14.77 1.01 -40.52
C LEU A 381 13.91 2.11 -41.16
N PHE A 382 13.12 2.83 -40.37
CA PHE A 382 12.34 3.96 -40.86
C PHE A 382 13.25 5.08 -41.38
N LEU A 383 14.32 5.41 -40.65
CA LEU A 383 15.30 6.42 -41.06
C LEU A 383 16.08 5.95 -42.29
N VAL A 384 16.40 4.67 -42.43
CA VAL A 384 17.03 4.11 -43.65
C VAL A 384 16.14 4.32 -44.85
N ALA A 385 14.85 4.05 -44.70
CA ALA A 385 13.87 4.26 -45.81
C ALA A 385 13.69 5.74 -46.16
N LEU A 386 13.75 6.64 -45.13
CA LEU A 386 13.58 8.08 -45.32
C LEU A 386 14.81 8.73 -45.97
N TYR A 387 16.03 8.34 -45.57
CA TYR A 387 17.27 8.92 -46.08
C TYR A 387 17.92 8.15 -47.22
N GLU A 388 17.33 7.04 -47.65
CA GLU A 388 17.87 6.14 -48.67
C GLU A 388 19.37 5.79 -48.45
N SER A 389 19.76 5.69 -47.19
CA SER A 389 21.15 5.48 -46.76
C SER A 389 21.21 4.67 -45.47
N TYR A 390 22.16 3.75 -45.37
CA TYR A 390 22.40 2.95 -44.17
C TYR A 390 23.30 3.68 -43.13
N THR A 391 24.06 4.70 -43.54
CA THR A 391 25.05 5.37 -42.67
C THR A 391 24.49 6.61 -41.96
N ILE A 392 23.64 7.39 -42.64
CA ILE A 392 23.03 8.60 -42.11
C ILE A 392 22.19 8.33 -40.85
N PRO A 393 21.32 7.29 -40.80
CA PRO A 393 20.55 6.94 -39.63
C PRO A 393 21.38 6.67 -38.37
N ILE A 394 22.57 6.09 -38.53
CA ILE A 394 23.46 5.81 -37.42
C ILE A 394 23.91 7.14 -36.76
N ALA A 395 24.26 8.15 -37.57
CA ALA A 395 24.64 9.47 -37.06
C ALA A 395 23.48 10.15 -36.29
N VAL A 396 22.24 9.99 -36.76
CA VAL A 396 21.04 10.50 -36.09
C VAL A 396 20.82 9.78 -34.76
N LEU A 397 20.92 8.44 -34.73
CA LEU A 397 20.77 7.65 -33.51
C LEU A 397 21.87 7.92 -32.47
N LEU A 398 23.08 8.30 -32.89
CA LEU A 398 24.16 8.68 -32.00
C LEU A 398 23.87 9.97 -31.20
N VAL A 399 22.86 10.75 -31.58
CA VAL A 399 22.41 11.92 -30.79
C VAL A 399 21.51 11.50 -29.63
N SER A 400 20.89 10.30 -29.68
CA SER A 400 19.94 9.83 -28.66
C SER A 400 20.50 9.83 -27.22
N PRO A 401 21.75 9.40 -26.94
CA PRO A 401 22.29 9.47 -25.58
C PRO A 401 22.38 10.89 -25.03
N VAL A 402 22.68 11.89 -25.89
CA VAL A 402 22.74 13.30 -25.50
C VAL A 402 21.34 13.82 -25.16
N ALA A 403 20.36 13.46 -25.98
CA ALA A 403 18.96 13.80 -25.73
C ALA A 403 18.42 13.16 -24.44
N ALA A 404 18.77 11.88 -24.19
CA ALA A 404 18.39 11.16 -22.98
C ALA A 404 18.97 11.83 -21.71
N LEU A 405 20.25 12.18 -21.71
CA LEU A 405 20.89 12.89 -20.59
C LEU A 405 20.18 14.21 -20.28
N ARG A 406 19.82 14.98 -21.29
CA ARG A 406 19.09 16.26 -21.13
C ARG A 406 17.65 16.06 -20.65
N SER A 407 16.98 14.99 -21.06
CA SER A 407 15.62 14.65 -20.62
C SER A 407 15.58 14.29 -19.13
N GLU A 408 16.63 13.63 -18.62
CA GLU A 408 16.72 13.27 -17.20
C GLU A 408 16.95 14.50 -16.31
N GLU A 409 17.64 15.52 -16.79
CA GLU A 409 17.83 16.78 -16.07
C GLU A 409 16.49 17.49 -15.82
N HIS A 410 15.59 17.51 -16.81
CA HIS A 410 14.24 18.04 -16.66
C HIS A 410 13.33 17.22 -15.74
N THR A 411 13.44 15.90 -15.74
CA THR A 411 12.63 15.05 -14.83
C THR A 411 13.13 15.15 -13.38
N SER A 412 14.42 15.32 -13.15
CA SER A 412 14.96 15.56 -11.81
C SER A 412 14.57 16.94 -11.26
N GLU A 413 14.44 17.96 -12.12
CA GLU A 413 13.93 19.27 -11.75
C GLU A 413 12.44 19.23 -11.37
N LEU A 414 11.63 18.42 -12.02
CA LEU A 414 10.21 18.24 -11.68
C LEU A 414 9.99 17.40 -10.41
N GLN A 415 10.95 16.52 -10.05
CA GLN A 415 10.90 15.71 -8.83
C GLN A 415 11.59 16.36 -7.63
N SER A 416 12.44 17.32 -7.86
CA SER A 416 12.96 18.19 -6.80
C SER A 416 11.97 19.28 -6.52
N PRO A 417 11.32 19.30 -5.35
CA PRO A 417 10.67 20.54 -4.90
C PRO A 417 11.76 21.50 -4.52
N MET A 418 12.29 22.21 -5.57
CA MET A 418 13.37 22.81 -5.55
C MET A 418 13.52 24.14 -5.12
N TYR A 419 14.45 24.48 -4.74
CA TYR A 419 15.13 25.72 -4.67
C TYR A 419 14.90 26.60 -5.92
N LEU A 420 13.88 27.45 -5.86
CA LEU A 420 13.83 28.75 -6.50
C LEU A 420 12.95 29.66 -5.68
#